data_9db3a94b9680149661abb1570de5cfad
#
_entry.id   9db3a94b9680149661abb1570de5cfad
#
_cell.length_a   1.000
_cell.length_b   1.000
_cell.length_c   1.000
_cell.angle_alpha   90.00
_cell.angle_beta   90.00
_cell.angle_gamma   90.00
#
_symmetry.space_group_name_H-M   'P 1'
#
loop_
_entity.id
_entity.type
_entity.pdbx_description
1 polymer ?
#
loop_
_entity_poly.entity_id
_entity_poly.type
_entity_poly.pdbx_seq_one_letter_code
_entity_poly.pdbx_strand_id
1 'polypeptide(L)'
;MDDQAETVLMNLLRGSGIRGCSGIPCKRSLSDKGDIVVVRPLLGMRREEIEAWLIESGQEWCIDETNLTDDYLRSRIRNRLLPLLSSEYNAQAAEHIACAAGDFSEAEEYLRDQAQALFSSWNCVLHKQMMLPVKELKLQKPILQRYLIQEAISHTGGVKDITRTHIESVIGLLSKRTGSMVNLPQRRKARIQYEFLIIEKESFSEHKEENQDLQSPNSKIGKAVYSIFPVCEKKIPQTCCVNWFDYDTIKEGLLMRKRMPKDRICIDAKGNTQKLSDCMINAKIPAAKRDQIPILASGSRVLWIAGVRMAEDCKITKHTRLVLEVRTVQ
;
A
#
# COMPACT_ATOMS: atom_id res chain seq x y z
N MET A 1 -16.73 -32.46 -8.71
CA MET A 1 -15.64 -33.12 -7.97
C MET A 1 -14.37 -33.23 -8.83
N ASP A 2 -14.45 -33.81 -10.02
CA ASP A 2 -13.31 -34.00 -10.92
C ASP A 2 -12.61 -32.70 -11.30
N ASP A 3 -13.37 -31.64 -11.62
CA ASP A 3 -12.83 -30.30 -11.91
C ASP A 3 -12.04 -29.71 -10.72
N GLN A 4 -12.40 -30.05 -9.49
CA GLN A 4 -11.63 -29.68 -8.29
C GLN A 4 -10.30 -30.39 -8.28
N ALA A 5 -10.29 -31.70 -8.43
CA ALA A 5 -9.07 -32.50 -8.45
C ALA A 5 -8.11 -32.05 -9.57
N GLU A 6 -8.62 -31.84 -10.77
CA GLU A 6 -7.85 -31.30 -11.91
C GLU A 6 -7.19 -29.97 -11.57
N THR A 7 -7.97 -29.04 -10.99
CA THR A 7 -7.48 -27.70 -10.66
C THR A 7 -6.42 -27.72 -9.56
N VAL A 8 -6.63 -28.52 -8.52
CA VAL A 8 -5.66 -28.69 -7.44
C VAL A 8 -4.35 -29.26 -7.96
N LEU A 9 -4.41 -30.34 -8.73
CA LEU A 9 -3.20 -30.95 -9.33
C LEU A 9 -2.48 -29.98 -10.25
N MET A 10 -3.22 -29.30 -11.12
CA MET A 10 -2.64 -28.28 -12.00
C MET A 10 -1.92 -27.18 -11.23
N ASN A 11 -2.52 -26.69 -10.16
CA ASN A 11 -1.93 -25.63 -9.33
C ASN A 11 -0.73 -26.12 -8.51
N LEU A 12 -0.77 -27.33 -7.99
CA LEU A 12 0.38 -27.95 -7.34
C LEU A 12 1.58 -28.10 -8.28
N LEU A 13 1.35 -28.59 -9.50
CA LEU A 13 2.39 -28.72 -10.53
C LEU A 13 3.00 -27.36 -10.95
N ARG A 14 2.24 -26.27 -10.82
CA ARG A 14 2.71 -24.90 -11.04
C ARG A 14 3.40 -24.29 -9.83
N GLY A 15 3.50 -25.01 -8.70
CA GLY A 15 4.11 -24.51 -7.47
C GLY A 15 3.24 -23.53 -6.68
N SER A 16 1.93 -23.62 -6.84
CA SER A 16 0.99 -22.79 -6.07
C SER A 16 0.99 -23.21 -4.58
N GLY A 17 0.80 -22.21 -3.71
CA GLY A 17 0.62 -22.43 -2.27
C GLY A 17 -0.83 -22.76 -1.89
N ILE A 18 -1.16 -22.62 -0.60
CA ILE A 18 -2.48 -22.94 -0.02
C ILE A 18 -3.63 -22.36 -0.87
N ARG A 19 -3.57 -21.09 -1.24
CA ARG A 19 -4.58 -20.42 -2.07
C ARG A 19 -4.81 -21.10 -3.43
N GLY A 20 -3.78 -21.63 -4.06
CA GLY A 20 -3.94 -22.35 -5.33
C GLY A 20 -4.50 -23.75 -5.11
N CYS A 21 -4.16 -24.39 -3.99
CA CYS A 21 -4.66 -25.71 -3.61
C CYS A 21 -6.11 -25.68 -3.09
N SER A 22 -6.65 -24.53 -2.74
CA SER A 22 -8.08 -24.35 -2.39
C SER A 22 -9.03 -24.64 -3.56
N GLY A 23 -8.50 -24.91 -4.75
CA GLY A 23 -9.28 -25.32 -5.93
C GLY A 23 -10.18 -24.20 -6.47
N ILE A 24 -11.36 -24.61 -6.95
CA ILE A 24 -12.37 -23.72 -7.53
C ILE A 24 -13.36 -23.32 -6.42
N PRO A 25 -13.61 -22.03 -6.16
CA PRO A 25 -14.61 -21.63 -5.17
C PRO A 25 -16.03 -21.93 -5.67
N CYS A 26 -16.88 -22.47 -4.79
CA CYS A 26 -18.30 -22.72 -5.10
C CYS A 26 -19.05 -21.41 -5.46
N LYS A 27 -18.63 -20.29 -4.87
CA LYS A 27 -19.21 -18.97 -5.08
C LYS A 27 -18.11 -17.95 -5.29
N ARG A 28 -18.23 -17.10 -6.34
CA ARG A 28 -17.25 -16.07 -6.65
C ARG A 28 -17.94 -14.81 -7.17
N SER A 29 -17.60 -13.64 -6.62
CA SER A 29 -17.98 -12.35 -7.22
C SER A 29 -17.18 -12.08 -8.51
N LEU A 30 -17.86 -11.58 -9.54
CA LEU A 30 -17.25 -11.15 -10.81
C LEU A 30 -16.99 -9.65 -10.85
N SER A 31 -17.64 -8.88 -10.00
CA SER A 31 -17.46 -7.43 -9.93
C SER A 31 -16.91 -7.01 -8.57
N ASP A 32 -16.14 -5.91 -8.56
CA ASP A 32 -15.65 -5.30 -7.31
C ASP A 32 -16.80 -4.79 -6.42
N LYS A 33 -17.97 -4.55 -7.02
CA LYS A 33 -19.19 -4.13 -6.31
C LYS A 33 -20.01 -5.30 -5.76
N GLY A 34 -19.68 -6.54 -6.11
CA GLY A 34 -20.40 -7.73 -5.66
C GLY A 34 -21.75 -8.00 -6.32
N ASP A 35 -22.14 -7.20 -7.34
CA ASP A 35 -23.46 -7.25 -7.96
C ASP A 35 -23.71 -8.54 -8.79
N ILE A 36 -22.63 -9.16 -9.28
CA ILE A 36 -22.71 -10.38 -10.08
C ILE A 36 -21.92 -11.48 -9.40
N VAL A 37 -22.58 -12.59 -9.14
CA VAL A 37 -22.01 -13.75 -8.47
C VAL A 37 -22.13 -14.98 -9.33
N VAL A 38 -21.02 -15.68 -9.54
CA VAL A 38 -20.99 -17.02 -10.14
C VAL A 38 -21.14 -18.04 -9.06
N VAL A 39 -22.11 -18.95 -9.20
CA VAL A 39 -22.32 -20.10 -8.33
C VAL A 39 -22.10 -21.36 -9.16
N ARG A 40 -21.46 -22.38 -8.57
CA ARG A 40 -21.16 -23.67 -9.19
C ARG A 40 -21.77 -24.82 -8.39
N PRO A 41 -23.08 -25.08 -8.57
CA PRO A 41 -23.78 -26.06 -7.73
C PRO A 41 -23.29 -27.52 -7.96
N LEU A 42 -22.83 -27.84 -9.17
CA LEU A 42 -22.40 -29.20 -9.54
C LEU A 42 -20.94 -29.52 -9.21
N LEU A 43 -20.22 -28.59 -8.55
CA LEU A 43 -18.79 -28.73 -8.29
C LEU A 43 -18.44 -29.94 -7.38
N GLY A 44 -19.38 -30.33 -6.50
CA GLY A 44 -19.25 -31.48 -5.59
C GLY A 44 -19.62 -32.82 -6.21
N MET A 45 -20.14 -32.85 -7.45
CA MET A 45 -20.56 -34.09 -8.11
C MET A 45 -19.46 -34.61 -9.04
N ARG A 46 -19.38 -35.92 -9.22
CA ARG A 46 -18.55 -36.54 -10.25
C ARG A 46 -19.20 -36.39 -11.63
N ARG A 47 -18.39 -36.32 -12.66
CA ARG A 47 -18.88 -36.29 -14.02
C ARG A 47 -19.73 -37.51 -14.37
N GLU A 48 -19.28 -38.69 -13.99
CA GLU A 48 -19.99 -39.99 -14.19
C GLU A 48 -21.38 -39.96 -13.56
N GLU A 49 -21.55 -39.37 -12.37
CA GLU A 49 -22.84 -39.27 -11.70
C GLU A 49 -23.78 -38.31 -12.46
N ILE A 50 -23.25 -37.21 -12.99
CA ILE A 50 -24.03 -36.24 -13.79
C ILE A 50 -24.47 -36.88 -15.11
N GLU A 51 -23.56 -37.59 -15.80
CA GLU A 51 -23.85 -38.27 -17.06
C GLU A 51 -24.87 -39.39 -16.86
N ALA A 52 -24.71 -40.24 -15.80
CA ALA A 52 -25.68 -41.28 -15.45
C ALA A 52 -27.08 -40.70 -15.20
N TRP A 53 -27.17 -39.58 -14.46
CA TRP A 53 -28.45 -38.92 -14.19
C TRP A 53 -29.09 -38.34 -15.46
N LEU A 54 -28.30 -37.76 -16.39
CA LEU A 54 -28.77 -37.26 -17.66
C LEU A 54 -29.32 -38.40 -18.54
N ILE A 55 -28.63 -39.56 -18.59
CA ILE A 55 -29.11 -40.74 -19.33
C ILE A 55 -30.43 -41.22 -18.74
N GLU A 56 -30.53 -41.36 -17.41
CA GLU A 56 -31.78 -41.80 -16.75
C GLU A 56 -32.94 -40.83 -17.00
N SER A 57 -32.62 -39.55 -17.04
CA SER A 57 -33.60 -38.48 -17.31
C SER A 57 -33.97 -38.33 -18.81
N GLY A 58 -33.32 -39.07 -19.72
CA GLY A 58 -33.51 -38.97 -21.18
C GLY A 58 -33.06 -37.61 -21.75
N GLN A 59 -32.16 -36.92 -21.07
CA GLN A 59 -31.67 -35.60 -21.45
C GLN A 59 -30.38 -35.71 -22.27
N GLU A 60 -30.39 -35.19 -23.49
CA GLU A 60 -29.18 -35.10 -24.32
C GLU A 60 -28.26 -33.97 -23.85
N TRP A 61 -26.94 -34.15 -24.01
CA TRP A 61 -25.92 -33.14 -23.77
C TRP A 61 -24.86 -33.12 -24.87
N CYS A 62 -24.22 -31.97 -25.05
CA CYS A 62 -23.14 -31.81 -26.01
C CYS A 62 -21.77 -32.10 -25.37
N ILE A 63 -20.94 -32.83 -26.11
CA ILE A 63 -19.54 -33.05 -25.76
C ILE A 63 -18.70 -32.07 -26.57
N ASP A 64 -17.91 -31.24 -25.89
CA ASP A 64 -16.93 -30.36 -26.51
C ASP A 64 -15.71 -31.20 -26.94
N GLU A 65 -15.48 -31.28 -28.28
CA GLU A 65 -14.40 -32.08 -28.88
C GLU A 65 -13.01 -31.66 -28.39
N THR A 66 -12.82 -30.39 -27.95
CA THR A 66 -11.56 -29.91 -27.38
C THR A 66 -11.18 -30.59 -26.07
N ASN A 67 -12.14 -31.21 -25.38
CA ASN A 67 -11.90 -32.01 -24.17
C ASN A 67 -11.23 -33.37 -24.46
N LEU A 68 -11.26 -33.83 -25.70
CA LEU A 68 -10.70 -35.13 -26.14
C LEU A 68 -9.22 -35.02 -26.52
N THR A 69 -8.67 -33.81 -26.68
CA THR A 69 -7.26 -33.62 -27.06
C THR A 69 -6.37 -33.42 -25.82
N ASP A 70 -5.13 -33.93 -25.88
CA ASP A 70 -4.13 -33.80 -24.80
C ASP A 70 -3.23 -32.55 -24.95
N ASP A 71 -3.65 -31.58 -25.75
CA ASP A 71 -2.85 -30.40 -26.06
C ASP A 71 -2.58 -29.52 -24.82
N TYR A 72 -3.54 -29.49 -23.92
CA TYR A 72 -3.48 -28.67 -22.71
C TYR A 72 -3.14 -29.47 -21.46
N LEU A 73 -2.44 -28.85 -20.51
CA LEU A 73 -2.09 -29.48 -19.23
C LEU A 73 -3.32 -30.03 -18.50
N ARG A 74 -4.44 -29.31 -18.53
CA ARG A 74 -5.69 -29.73 -17.89
C ARG A 74 -6.25 -31.02 -18.53
N SER A 75 -6.25 -31.10 -19.86
CA SER A 75 -6.69 -32.30 -20.58
C SER A 75 -5.79 -33.51 -20.26
N ARG A 76 -4.46 -33.30 -20.18
CA ARG A 76 -3.52 -34.36 -19.78
C ARG A 76 -3.74 -34.84 -18.34
N ILE A 77 -4.07 -33.95 -17.42
CA ILE A 77 -4.39 -34.33 -16.03
C ILE A 77 -5.66 -35.16 -16.02
N ARG A 78 -6.71 -34.74 -16.75
CA ARG A 78 -8.00 -35.42 -16.84
C ARG A 78 -7.87 -36.80 -17.50
N ASN A 79 -7.23 -36.84 -18.66
CA ASN A 79 -7.24 -38.05 -19.51
C ASN A 79 -6.16 -39.06 -19.15
N ARG A 80 -5.09 -38.65 -18.46
CA ARG A 80 -3.96 -39.55 -18.13
C ARG A 80 -3.66 -39.63 -16.62
N LEU A 81 -3.46 -38.49 -15.95
CA LEU A 81 -2.96 -38.50 -14.56
C LEU A 81 -4.02 -38.94 -13.57
N LEU A 82 -5.23 -38.44 -13.62
CA LEU A 82 -6.31 -38.85 -12.71
C LEU A 82 -6.71 -40.31 -12.91
N PRO A 83 -6.88 -40.85 -14.16
CA PRO A 83 -7.10 -42.29 -14.36
C PRO A 83 -5.96 -43.12 -13.85
N LEU A 84 -4.70 -42.74 -14.07
CA LEU A 84 -3.53 -43.44 -13.54
C LEU A 84 -3.55 -43.49 -12.01
N LEU A 85 -3.80 -42.37 -11.34
CA LEU A 85 -3.92 -42.31 -9.89
C LEU A 85 -5.05 -43.18 -9.37
N SER A 86 -6.17 -43.23 -10.07
CA SER A 86 -7.32 -44.03 -9.66
C SER A 86 -7.11 -45.55 -9.87
N SER A 87 -6.43 -45.94 -10.96
CA SER A 87 -6.24 -47.36 -11.28
C SER A 87 -5.07 -48.00 -10.54
N GLU A 88 -3.96 -47.27 -10.36
CA GLU A 88 -2.73 -47.85 -9.85
C GLU A 88 -2.44 -47.52 -8.37
N TYR A 89 -3.02 -46.45 -7.85
CA TYR A 89 -2.71 -45.95 -6.50
C TYR A 89 -3.92 -46.00 -5.57
N ASN A 90 -5.02 -45.32 -5.92
CA ASN A 90 -6.22 -45.26 -5.09
C ASN A 90 -7.46 -44.95 -5.93
N ALA A 91 -8.44 -45.84 -5.95
CA ALA A 91 -9.69 -45.60 -6.68
C ALA A 91 -10.44 -44.31 -6.30
N GLN A 92 -10.22 -43.84 -5.08
CA GLN A 92 -10.83 -42.58 -4.56
C GLN A 92 -9.89 -41.35 -4.66
N ALA A 93 -8.80 -41.43 -5.45
CA ALA A 93 -7.79 -40.35 -5.52
C ALA A 93 -8.40 -38.99 -5.84
N ALA A 94 -9.29 -38.91 -6.83
CA ALA A 94 -9.96 -37.67 -7.20
C ALA A 94 -10.80 -37.09 -6.07
N GLU A 95 -11.51 -37.93 -5.34
CA GLU A 95 -12.31 -37.57 -4.17
C GLU A 95 -11.46 -37.03 -3.02
N HIS A 96 -10.39 -37.74 -2.68
CA HIS A 96 -9.47 -37.30 -1.62
C HIS A 96 -8.77 -35.97 -1.96
N ILE A 97 -8.40 -35.76 -3.23
CA ILE A 97 -7.84 -34.49 -3.68
C ILE A 97 -8.88 -33.39 -3.58
N ALA A 98 -10.14 -33.65 -3.95
CA ALA A 98 -11.22 -32.67 -3.85
C ALA A 98 -11.58 -32.34 -2.38
N CYS A 99 -11.55 -33.32 -1.48
CA CYS A 99 -11.72 -33.09 -0.04
C CYS A 99 -10.57 -32.24 0.52
N ALA A 100 -9.33 -32.54 0.19
CA ALA A 100 -8.16 -31.75 0.60
C ALA A 100 -8.26 -30.28 0.11
N ALA A 101 -8.87 -30.05 -1.06
CA ALA A 101 -9.14 -28.67 -1.54
C ALA A 101 -10.09 -27.92 -0.59
N GLY A 102 -11.06 -28.60 0.01
CA GLY A 102 -11.94 -28.05 1.05
C GLY A 102 -11.14 -27.60 2.26
N ASP A 103 -10.29 -28.48 2.81
CA ASP A 103 -9.45 -28.16 3.97
C ASP A 103 -8.50 -27.00 3.69
N PHE A 104 -7.92 -26.94 2.49
CA PHE A 104 -7.09 -25.82 2.06
C PHE A 104 -7.90 -24.52 1.93
N SER A 105 -9.17 -24.61 1.49
CA SER A 105 -10.04 -23.43 1.38
C SER A 105 -10.36 -22.83 2.76
N GLU A 106 -10.68 -23.67 3.74
CA GLU A 106 -10.93 -23.26 5.12
C GLU A 106 -9.67 -22.66 5.76
N ALA A 107 -8.51 -23.30 5.55
CA ALA A 107 -7.23 -22.78 6.05
C ALA A 107 -6.86 -21.43 5.40
N GLU A 108 -7.12 -21.25 4.10
CA GLU A 108 -6.89 -20.01 3.38
C GLU A 108 -7.78 -18.89 3.89
N GLU A 109 -9.07 -19.17 4.10
CA GLU A 109 -10.04 -18.22 4.65
C GLU A 109 -9.62 -17.75 6.04
N TYR A 110 -9.29 -18.70 6.93
CA TYR A 110 -8.80 -18.39 8.27
C TYR A 110 -7.55 -17.48 8.24
N LEU A 111 -6.55 -17.81 7.40
CA LEU A 111 -5.32 -17.03 7.31
C LEU A 111 -5.56 -15.63 6.75
N ARG A 112 -6.47 -15.50 5.80
CA ARG A 112 -6.87 -14.21 5.24
C ARG A 112 -7.59 -13.35 6.27
N ASP A 113 -8.52 -13.93 7.02
CA ASP A 113 -9.26 -13.22 8.06
C ASP A 113 -8.32 -12.73 9.17
N GLN A 114 -7.36 -13.58 9.60
CA GLN A 114 -6.33 -13.18 10.55
C GLN A 114 -5.46 -12.03 10.03
N ALA A 115 -5.05 -12.09 8.76
CA ALA A 115 -4.28 -11.02 8.14
C ALA A 115 -5.08 -9.73 8.04
N GLN A 116 -6.36 -9.80 7.67
CA GLN A 116 -7.25 -8.64 7.56
C GLN A 116 -7.53 -8.00 8.92
N ALA A 117 -7.74 -8.80 9.97
CA ALA A 117 -7.91 -8.31 11.34
C ALA A 117 -6.66 -7.55 11.82
N LEU A 118 -5.46 -8.10 11.62
CA LEU A 118 -4.21 -7.44 11.95
C LEU A 118 -4.00 -6.16 11.11
N PHE A 119 -4.26 -6.24 9.81
CA PHE A 119 -4.14 -5.10 8.90
C PHE A 119 -5.03 -3.93 9.33
N SER A 120 -6.28 -4.23 9.72
CA SER A 120 -7.22 -3.24 10.23
C SER A 120 -6.79 -2.66 11.57
N SER A 121 -6.28 -3.50 12.49
CA SER A 121 -5.83 -3.06 13.82
C SER A 121 -4.61 -2.14 13.77
N TRP A 122 -3.75 -2.28 12.76
CA TRP A 122 -2.55 -1.46 12.58
C TRP A 122 -2.81 -0.14 11.87
N ASN A 123 -4.06 0.16 11.45
CA ASN A 123 -4.41 1.36 10.67
C ASN A 123 -3.45 1.59 9.50
N CYS A 124 -3.25 0.56 8.69
CA CYS A 124 -2.21 0.49 7.66
C CYS A 124 -2.34 1.51 6.52
N VAL A 125 -3.44 2.27 6.46
CA VAL A 125 -3.70 3.26 5.40
C VAL A 125 -3.45 4.67 5.91
N LEU A 126 -2.41 5.33 5.41
CA LEU A 126 -2.13 6.73 5.70
C LEU A 126 -1.84 7.49 4.40
N HIS A 127 -2.59 8.58 4.14
CA HIS A 127 -2.39 9.45 2.96
C HIS A 127 -2.29 8.68 1.62
N LYS A 128 -3.15 7.69 1.40
CA LYS A 128 -3.15 6.81 0.21
C LYS A 128 -1.90 5.91 0.08
N GLN A 129 -1.11 5.76 1.13
CA GLN A 129 0.03 4.83 1.20
C GLN A 129 -0.30 3.68 2.15
N MET A 130 0.16 2.48 1.80
CA MET A 130 0.08 1.33 2.68
C MET A 130 1.33 1.29 3.56
N MET A 131 1.14 1.35 4.88
CA MET A 131 2.21 1.42 5.87
C MET A 131 2.08 0.26 6.86
N LEU A 132 2.95 -0.72 6.75
CA LEU A 132 3.02 -1.85 7.69
C LEU A 132 4.11 -1.61 8.71
N PRO A 133 3.84 -1.69 10.03
CA PRO A 133 4.85 -1.53 11.05
C PRO A 133 5.82 -2.73 11.02
N VAL A 134 7.11 -2.46 10.78
CA VAL A 134 8.14 -3.50 10.57
C VAL A 134 8.32 -4.39 11.79
N LYS A 135 8.27 -3.81 13.00
CA LYS A 135 8.46 -4.53 14.25
C LYS A 135 7.35 -5.56 14.46
N GLU A 136 6.12 -5.16 14.35
CA GLU A 136 4.93 -5.99 14.51
C GLU A 136 4.83 -7.04 13.39
N LEU A 137 5.18 -6.66 12.15
CA LEU A 137 5.21 -7.58 11.02
C LEU A 137 6.25 -8.69 11.21
N LYS A 138 7.44 -8.38 11.76
CA LYS A 138 8.48 -9.37 12.08
C LYS A 138 8.06 -10.38 13.16
N LEU A 139 7.20 -9.99 14.07
CA LEU A 139 6.68 -10.88 15.13
C LEU A 139 5.67 -11.90 14.59
N GLN A 140 5.10 -11.67 13.39
CA GLN A 140 4.16 -12.61 12.82
C GLN A 140 4.86 -13.84 12.23
N LYS A 141 4.15 -14.97 12.22
CA LYS A 141 4.62 -16.18 11.54
C LYS A 141 4.83 -15.92 10.05
N PRO A 142 5.82 -16.57 9.38
CA PRO A 142 6.15 -16.30 7.98
C PRO A 142 4.95 -16.39 7.02
N ILE A 143 3.99 -17.27 7.30
CA ILE A 143 2.79 -17.37 6.49
C ILE A 143 1.92 -16.10 6.60
N LEU A 144 1.69 -15.57 7.80
CA LEU A 144 0.93 -14.34 8.02
C LEU A 144 1.65 -13.12 7.45
N GLN A 145 2.99 -13.08 7.51
CA GLN A 145 3.76 -12.01 6.85
C GLN A 145 3.44 -11.96 5.34
N ARG A 146 3.36 -13.12 4.68
CA ARG A 146 3.01 -13.20 3.26
C ARG A 146 1.61 -12.69 2.99
N TYR A 147 0.63 -13.08 3.80
CA TYR A 147 -0.75 -12.62 3.65
C TYR A 147 -0.89 -11.11 3.91
N LEU A 148 -0.25 -10.56 4.94
CA LEU A 148 -0.25 -9.13 5.25
C LEU A 148 0.36 -8.28 4.13
N ILE A 149 1.47 -8.73 3.56
CA ILE A 149 2.12 -8.07 2.41
C ILE A 149 1.23 -8.15 1.18
N GLN A 150 0.60 -9.32 0.94
CA GLN A 150 -0.32 -9.50 -0.19
C GLN A 150 -1.55 -8.61 -0.04
N GLU A 151 -2.10 -8.47 1.17
CA GLU A 151 -3.20 -7.56 1.48
C GLU A 151 -2.81 -6.12 1.21
N ALA A 152 -1.66 -5.67 1.70
CA ALA A 152 -1.14 -4.33 1.45
C ALA A 152 -0.93 -4.05 -0.05
N ILE A 153 -0.44 -5.03 -0.82
CA ILE A 153 -0.30 -4.91 -2.27
C ILE A 153 -1.67 -4.82 -2.94
N SER A 154 -2.67 -5.59 -2.48
CA SER A 154 -4.03 -5.60 -3.06
C SER A 154 -4.67 -4.21 -3.01
N HIS A 155 -4.50 -3.49 -1.93
CA HIS A 155 -4.98 -2.11 -1.74
C HIS A 155 -4.29 -1.07 -2.66
N THR A 156 -3.16 -1.41 -3.28
CA THR A 156 -2.45 -0.50 -4.20
C THR A 156 -2.78 -0.71 -5.68
N GLY A 157 -3.76 -1.57 -6.00
CA GLY A 157 -4.22 -1.82 -7.38
C GLY A 157 -4.31 -3.30 -7.76
N GLY A 158 -4.63 -4.16 -6.77
CA GLY A 158 -4.85 -5.59 -6.97
C GLY A 158 -3.56 -6.42 -6.98
N VAL A 159 -3.71 -7.73 -7.10
CA VAL A 159 -2.61 -8.71 -7.01
C VAL A 159 -2.22 -9.31 -8.36
N LYS A 160 -2.74 -8.77 -9.47
CA LYS A 160 -2.39 -9.25 -10.81
C LYS A 160 -0.88 -9.16 -11.02
N ASP A 161 -0.28 -10.18 -11.60
CA ASP A 161 1.16 -10.30 -11.89
C ASP A 161 2.08 -10.36 -10.63
N ILE A 162 1.53 -10.44 -9.43
CA ILE A 162 2.28 -10.63 -8.20
C ILE A 162 2.55 -12.13 -7.99
N THR A 163 3.83 -12.47 -7.99
CA THR A 163 4.31 -13.83 -7.76
C THR A 163 4.82 -13.99 -6.32
N ARG A 164 5.02 -15.24 -5.91
CA ARG A 164 5.63 -15.55 -4.61
C ARG A 164 7.01 -14.91 -4.45
N THR A 165 7.81 -14.86 -5.51
CA THR A 165 9.14 -14.24 -5.49
C THR A 165 9.07 -12.74 -5.18
N HIS A 166 8.05 -12.04 -5.66
CA HIS A 166 7.83 -10.64 -5.32
C HIS A 166 7.54 -10.46 -3.83
N ILE A 167 6.67 -11.29 -3.26
CA ILE A 167 6.33 -11.26 -1.82
C ILE A 167 7.55 -11.56 -0.96
N GLU A 168 8.32 -12.60 -1.29
CA GLU A 168 9.55 -12.96 -0.57
C GLU A 168 10.63 -11.85 -0.68
N SER A 169 10.72 -11.16 -1.83
CA SER A 169 11.61 -10.02 -1.99
C SER A 169 11.22 -8.85 -1.07
N VAL A 170 9.92 -8.62 -0.87
CA VAL A 170 9.41 -7.62 0.08
C VAL A 170 9.68 -8.04 1.53
N ILE A 171 9.49 -9.32 1.88
CA ILE A 171 9.85 -9.86 3.20
C ILE A 171 11.35 -9.66 3.46
N GLY A 172 12.19 -9.90 2.45
CA GLY A 172 13.64 -9.67 2.53
C GLY A 172 14.02 -8.23 2.87
N LEU A 173 13.16 -7.25 2.59
CA LEU A 173 13.39 -5.85 3.00
C LEU A 173 13.34 -5.67 4.53
N LEU A 174 12.57 -6.49 5.25
CA LEU A 174 12.39 -6.34 6.69
C LEU A 174 13.71 -6.41 7.48
N SER A 175 14.73 -7.10 6.95
CA SER A 175 16.06 -7.20 7.54
C SER A 175 17.04 -6.13 7.05
N LYS A 176 16.62 -5.28 6.09
CA LYS A 176 17.49 -4.27 5.47
C LYS A 176 17.36 -2.90 6.17
N ARG A 177 18.30 -2.00 5.85
CA ARG A 177 18.34 -0.63 6.40
C ARG A 177 17.25 0.25 5.78
N THR A 178 16.89 1.31 6.49
CA THR A 178 16.04 2.40 5.96
C THR A 178 16.55 2.90 4.61
N GLY A 179 15.64 3.07 3.65
CA GLY A 179 15.95 3.45 2.27
C GLY A 179 16.07 2.28 1.30
N SER A 180 16.15 1.03 1.77
CA SER A 180 16.11 -0.15 0.90
C SER A 180 14.76 -0.26 0.22
N MET A 181 14.76 -0.62 -1.09
CA MET A 181 13.54 -0.72 -1.88
C MET A 181 13.57 -1.94 -2.81
N VAL A 182 12.36 -2.37 -3.22
CA VAL A 182 12.10 -3.38 -4.24
C VAL A 182 11.01 -2.86 -5.18
N ASN A 183 11.23 -3.01 -6.48
CA ASN A 183 10.21 -2.72 -7.48
C ASN A 183 9.26 -3.90 -7.61
N LEU A 184 7.97 -3.60 -7.75
CA LEU A 184 6.90 -4.56 -7.95
C LEU A 184 6.19 -4.29 -9.29
N PRO A 185 5.50 -5.28 -9.86
CA PRO A 185 4.71 -5.08 -11.08
C PRO A 185 3.74 -3.91 -11.00
N GLN A 186 3.31 -3.39 -12.15
CA GLN A 186 2.36 -2.29 -12.30
C GLN A 186 2.83 -0.97 -11.66
N ARG A 187 4.13 -0.68 -11.75
CA ARG A 187 4.76 0.56 -11.23
C ARG A 187 4.54 0.76 -9.74
N ARG A 188 4.60 -0.32 -8.98
CA ARG A 188 4.56 -0.28 -7.52
C ARG A 188 5.96 -0.41 -6.95
N LYS A 189 6.15 0.15 -5.76
CA LYS A 189 7.40 0.06 -5.00
C LYS A 189 7.11 -0.31 -3.56
N ALA A 190 7.93 -1.19 -3.01
CA ALA A 190 8.00 -1.46 -1.59
C ALA A 190 9.32 -0.93 -1.04
N ARG A 191 9.30 -0.19 0.07
CA ARG A 191 10.51 0.39 0.68
C ARG A 191 10.43 0.42 2.18
N ILE A 192 11.59 0.31 2.83
CA ILE A 192 11.70 0.54 4.28
C ILE A 192 11.92 2.03 4.54
N GLN A 193 11.06 2.59 5.38
CA GLN A 193 11.16 3.97 5.81
C GLN A 193 11.01 4.03 7.33
N TYR A 194 12.14 4.19 8.04
CA TYR A 194 12.21 4.09 9.49
C TYR A 194 11.62 2.78 10.03
N GLU A 195 10.51 2.85 10.74
CA GLU A 195 9.86 1.71 11.39
C GLU A 195 8.74 1.09 10.52
N PHE A 196 8.58 1.56 9.27
CA PHE A 196 7.50 1.13 8.39
C PHE A 196 8.01 0.53 7.09
N LEU A 197 7.35 -0.53 6.65
CA LEU A 197 7.35 -1.00 5.27
C LEU A 197 6.25 -0.25 4.53
N ILE A 198 6.61 0.52 3.52
CA ILE A 198 5.68 1.30 2.71
C ILE A 198 5.53 0.64 1.35
N ILE A 199 4.28 0.43 0.94
CA ILE A 199 3.94 -0.03 -0.41
C ILE A 199 3.11 1.06 -1.06
N GLU A 200 3.57 1.53 -2.22
CA GLU A 200 2.94 2.63 -2.95
C GLU A 200 2.98 2.40 -4.46
N LYS A 201 2.02 2.98 -5.16
CA LYS A 201 2.01 3.03 -6.62
C LYS A 201 2.58 4.37 -7.06
N GLU A 202 3.48 4.37 -8.04
CA GLU A 202 3.97 5.62 -8.64
C GLU A 202 2.81 6.36 -9.31
N SER A 203 2.51 7.54 -8.79
CA SER A 203 1.62 8.49 -9.48
C SER A 203 2.46 9.38 -10.38
N PHE A 204 1.99 9.63 -11.59
CA PHE A 204 2.53 10.72 -12.42
C PHE A 204 2.17 12.04 -11.73
N SER A 205 3.11 12.63 -11.01
CA SER A 205 3.05 14.04 -10.68
C SER A 205 3.92 14.80 -11.69
N GLU A 206 3.28 15.47 -12.63
CA GLU A 206 3.96 16.49 -13.43
C GLU A 206 4.43 17.58 -12.47
N HIS A 207 5.74 17.67 -12.28
CA HIS A 207 6.34 18.78 -11.57
C HIS A 207 6.40 19.99 -12.51
N LYS A 208 5.47 20.92 -12.37
CA LYS A 208 5.69 22.30 -12.80
C LYS A 208 6.31 23.06 -11.63
N GLU A 209 7.52 23.55 -11.87
CA GLU A 209 8.21 24.46 -10.94
C GLU A 209 7.70 25.87 -11.18
N GLU A 210 7.04 26.45 -10.19
CA GLU A 210 6.79 27.89 -10.14
C GLU A 210 7.35 28.45 -8.83
N ASN A 211 8.39 29.26 -8.97
CA ASN A 211 8.90 30.16 -7.93
C ASN A 211 8.16 31.50 -8.08
N GLN A 212 7.40 31.90 -7.09
CA GLN A 212 6.73 33.20 -7.07
C GLN A 212 7.17 34.04 -5.86
N ASP A 213 7.57 35.25 -6.12
CA ASP A 213 7.99 36.23 -5.10
C ASP A 213 6.81 36.91 -4.43
N LEU A 214 6.94 37.10 -3.10
CA LEU A 214 5.95 37.80 -2.25
C LEU A 214 6.16 39.33 -2.30
N GLN A 215 5.43 40.02 -3.15
CA GLN A 215 5.52 41.50 -3.22
C GLN A 215 4.28 42.28 -2.78
N SER A 216 3.18 41.64 -2.34
CA SER A 216 1.97 42.33 -1.90
C SER A 216 1.35 41.75 -0.62
N PRO A 217 0.72 42.57 0.26
CA PRO A 217 0.28 42.17 1.60
C PRO A 217 -0.89 41.17 1.67
N ASN A 218 -1.38 40.65 0.56
CA ASN A 218 -2.41 39.63 0.49
C ASN A 218 -2.22 38.71 -0.73
N SER A 219 -1.06 38.12 -0.93
CA SER A 219 -0.84 37.21 -2.07
C SER A 219 -0.94 35.73 -1.69
N LYS A 220 -1.41 34.94 -2.66
CA LYS A 220 -1.42 33.46 -2.58
C LYS A 220 -0.12 32.96 -3.19
N ILE A 221 0.62 32.16 -2.44
CA ILE A 221 1.81 31.50 -2.94
C ILE A 221 1.65 29.99 -2.76
N GLY A 222 1.54 29.29 -3.86
CA GLY A 222 1.19 27.90 -3.83
C GLY A 222 -0.13 27.69 -3.08
N LYS A 223 -0.09 26.99 -1.94
CA LYS A 223 -1.24 26.74 -1.06
C LYS A 223 -1.17 27.52 0.27
N ALA A 224 -0.53 28.68 0.31
CA ALA A 224 -0.44 29.50 1.53
C ALA A 224 -0.98 30.90 1.30
N VAL A 225 -1.70 31.41 2.30
CA VAL A 225 -2.17 32.81 2.39
C VAL A 225 -1.50 33.42 3.60
N TYR A 226 -1.02 34.66 3.47
CA TYR A 226 -0.45 35.38 4.59
C TYR A 226 -1.11 36.73 4.80
N SER A 227 -1.11 37.19 6.04
CA SER A 227 -1.57 38.51 6.45
C SER A 227 -0.66 39.11 7.53
N ILE A 228 -0.45 40.42 7.50
CA ILE A 228 0.34 41.15 8.49
C ILE A 228 -0.62 42.09 9.24
N PHE A 229 -0.57 42.02 10.57
CA PHE A 229 -1.40 42.88 11.44
C PHE A 229 -0.67 43.21 12.74
N PRO A 230 -1.03 44.35 13.41
CA PRO A 230 -0.50 44.67 14.73
C PRO A 230 -0.90 43.62 15.77
N VAL A 231 -0.03 43.40 16.76
CA VAL A 231 -0.36 42.51 17.88
C VAL A 231 -1.63 43.00 18.56
N CYS A 232 -2.68 42.20 18.53
CA CYS A 232 -3.90 42.38 19.30
C CYS A 232 -3.94 41.30 20.39
N GLU A 233 -4.74 41.48 21.45
CA GLU A 233 -4.94 40.55 22.56
C GLU A 233 -5.58 39.17 22.15
N LYS A 234 -5.48 38.82 20.88
CA LYS A 234 -5.97 37.55 20.37
C LYS A 234 -5.06 36.39 20.82
N LYS A 235 -5.64 35.31 21.29
CA LYS A 235 -4.91 34.09 21.61
C LYS A 235 -4.24 33.54 20.34
N ILE A 236 -2.95 33.22 20.45
CA ILE A 236 -2.17 32.59 19.37
C ILE A 236 -2.89 31.30 18.94
N PRO A 237 -3.23 31.12 17.65
CA PRO A 237 -3.89 29.91 17.20
C PRO A 237 -2.97 28.68 17.38
N GLN A 238 -3.47 27.64 18.02
CA GLN A 238 -2.75 26.36 18.20
C GLN A 238 -3.18 25.34 17.15
N THR A 239 -3.22 25.72 15.87
CA THR A 239 -3.60 24.80 14.79
C THR A 239 -2.41 24.54 13.87
N CYS A 240 -2.27 23.32 13.39
CA CYS A 240 -1.19 22.93 12.47
C CYS A 240 -1.20 23.70 11.13
N CYS A 241 -2.30 24.35 10.81
CA CYS A 241 -2.51 25.04 9.52
C CYS A 241 -2.33 26.56 9.59
N VAL A 242 -2.21 27.15 10.79
CA VAL A 242 -2.05 28.60 10.99
C VAL A 242 -0.89 28.83 11.94
N ASN A 243 0.10 29.61 11.50
CA ASN A 243 1.26 29.96 12.31
C ASN A 243 1.46 31.47 12.31
N TRP A 244 1.83 32.00 13.46
CA TRP A 244 2.12 33.40 13.69
C TRP A 244 3.60 33.60 13.95
N PHE A 245 4.19 34.58 13.26
CA PHE A 245 5.63 34.91 13.33
C PHE A 245 5.81 36.36 13.76
N ASP A 246 6.89 36.65 14.43
CA ASP A 246 7.33 37.99 14.72
C ASP A 246 7.85 38.66 13.45
N TYR A 247 7.02 39.55 12.84
CA TYR A 247 7.36 40.20 11.59
C TYR A 247 8.47 41.24 11.76
N ASP A 248 8.65 41.81 12.97
CA ASP A 248 9.69 42.77 13.26
C ASP A 248 11.10 42.21 13.13
N THR A 249 11.24 40.87 13.24
CA THR A 249 12.52 40.17 13.10
C THR A 249 12.86 39.82 11.65
N ILE A 250 11.96 40.06 10.70
CA ILE A 250 12.11 39.67 9.28
C ILE A 250 12.66 40.87 8.52
N LYS A 251 13.92 40.79 8.07
CA LYS A 251 14.66 41.90 7.46
C LYS A 251 14.61 41.94 5.94
N GLU A 252 14.29 40.83 5.29
CA GLU A 252 14.31 40.66 3.84
C GLU A 252 12.97 40.13 3.34
N GLY A 253 12.78 40.15 2.02
CA GLY A 253 11.57 39.64 1.36
C GLY A 253 11.28 38.20 1.74
N LEU A 254 10.02 37.90 1.99
CA LEU A 254 9.53 36.57 2.34
C LEU A 254 9.26 35.76 1.09
N LEU A 255 9.76 34.51 1.05
CA LEU A 255 9.56 33.61 -0.06
C LEU A 255 9.12 32.25 0.46
N MET A 256 8.01 31.76 -0.08
CA MET A 256 7.62 30.37 0.12
C MET A 256 8.22 29.54 -1.01
N ARG A 257 9.14 28.63 -0.71
CA ARG A 257 9.89 27.86 -1.70
C ARG A 257 10.26 26.47 -1.21
N LYS A 258 10.81 25.67 -2.09
CA LYS A 258 11.50 24.43 -1.71
C LYS A 258 12.85 24.75 -1.07
N ARG A 259 13.42 23.78 -0.34
CA ARG A 259 14.74 23.90 0.28
C ARG A 259 15.85 24.16 -0.77
N MET A 260 16.83 24.93 -0.38
CA MET A 260 18.04 25.17 -1.17
C MET A 260 19.31 24.73 -0.43
N PRO A 261 20.41 24.45 -1.16
CA PRO A 261 21.71 24.28 -0.51
C PRO A 261 22.05 25.52 0.32
N LYS A 262 22.62 25.32 1.52
CA LYS A 262 22.99 26.37 2.49
C LYS A 262 21.84 26.94 3.35
N ASP A 263 20.62 26.50 3.19
CA ASP A 263 19.52 26.89 4.11
C ASP A 263 19.82 26.50 5.55
N ARG A 264 19.56 27.45 6.46
CA ARG A 264 19.75 27.29 7.90
C ARG A 264 18.51 27.73 8.65
N ILE A 265 18.24 27.06 9.77
CA ILE A 265 17.12 27.39 10.68
C ILE A 265 17.68 27.63 12.07
N CYS A 266 17.14 28.64 12.77
CA CYS A 266 17.46 28.91 14.16
C CYS A 266 16.78 27.90 15.07
N ILE A 267 17.55 27.23 15.95
CA ILE A 267 17.08 26.10 16.76
C ILE A 267 16.87 26.44 18.22
N ASP A 268 17.46 27.53 18.70
CA ASP A 268 17.35 27.96 20.10
C ASP A 268 17.29 29.49 20.26
N ALA A 269 16.93 29.93 21.46
CA ALA A 269 16.84 31.36 21.82
C ALA A 269 18.21 32.07 21.87
N LYS A 270 19.33 31.32 21.83
CA LYS A 270 20.69 31.87 21.80
C LYS A 270 21.14 32.23 20.37
N GLY A 271 20.31 31.97 19.37
CA GLY A 271 20.62 32.25 17.98
C GLY A 271 21.45 31.19 17.27
N ASN A 272 21.64 30.01 17.88
CA ASN A 272 22.33 28.91 17.21
C ASN A 272 21.54 28.41 16.01
N THR A 273 22.23 28.25 14.88
CA THR A 273 21.62 27.81 13.62
C THR A 273 22.09 26.42 13.24
N GLN A 274 21.18 25.63 12.69
CA GLN A 274 21.46 24.31 12.14
C GLN A 274 21.18 24.28 10.64
N LYS A 275 21.91 23.45 9.87
CA LYS A 275 21.57 23.21 8.47
C LYS A 275 20.16 22.64 8.37
N LEU A 276 19.40 23.10 7.40
CA LEU A 276 18.03 22.65 7.19
C LEU A 276 17.95 21.13 6.93
N SER A 277 18.92 20.59 6.18
CA SER A 277 19.03 19.13 5.95
C SER A 277 19.09 18.32 7.23
N ASP A 278 19.92 18.78 8.19
CA ASP A 278 20.14 18.07 9.46
C ASP A 278 18.90 18.21 10.36
N CYS A 279 18.27 19.38 10.35
CA CYS A 279 17.01 19.60 11.05
C CYS A 279 15.90 18.65 10.53
N MET A 280 15.78 18.48 9.22
CA MET A 280 14.81 17.56 8.62
C MET A 280 15.13 16.09 8.90
N ILE A 281 16.42 15.73 9.00
CA ILE A 281 16.85 14.38 9.41
C ILE A 281 16.44 14.12 10.87
N ASN A 282 16.74 15.06 11.76
CA ASN A 282 16.40 14.94 13.19
C ASN A 282 14.87 14.88 13.41
N ALA A 283 14.10 15.58 12.59
CA ALA A 283 12.64 15.50 12.55
C ALA A 283 12.12 14.22 11.87
N LYS A 284 13.00 13.25 11.51
CA LYS A 284 12.68 11.97 10.85
C LYS A 284 11.92 12.13 9.54
N ILE A 285 12.15 13.23 8.81
CA ILE A 285 11.50 13.45 7.50
C ILE A 285 12.21 12.60 6.45
N PRO A 286 11.47 11.75 5.70
CA PRO A 286 12.02 10.91 4.65
C PRO A 286 12.70 11.73 3.55
N ALA A 287 13.81 11.25 3.01
CA ALA A 287 14.58 11.93 1.97
C ALA A 287 13.71 12.34 0.77
N ALA A 288 12.84 11.44 0.29
CA ALA A 288 11.92 11.69 -0.82
C ALA A 288 10.87 12.80 -0.58
N LYS A 289 10.57 13.12 0.70
CA LYS A 289 9.61 14.17 1.05
C LYS A 289 10.26 15.51 1.35
N ARG A 290 11.58 15.54 1.62
CA ARG A 290 12.27 16.78 2.01
C ARG A 290 12.23 17.87 0.95
N ASP A 291 12.27 17.48 -0.32
CA ASP A 291 12.20 18.41 -1.46
C ASP A 291 10.77 18.84 -1.80
N GLN A 292 9.77 18.21 -1.20
CA GLN A 292 8.34 18.50 -1.42
C GLN A 292 7.75 19.39 -0.33
N ILE A 293 8.40 19.48 0.85
CA ILE A 293 7.91 20.28 1.96
C ILE A 293 8.20 21.75 1.66
N PRO A 294 7.17 22.61 1.58
CA PRO A 294 7.38 24.02 1.42
C PRO A 294 8.00 24.62 2.69
N ILE A 295 8.94 25.54 2.50
CA ILE A 295 9.55 26.31 3.56
C ILE A 295 9.24 27.78 3.37
N LEU A 296 9.03 28.50 4.48
CA LEU A 296 9.01 29.96 4.50
C LEU A 296 10.42 30.44 4.82
N ALA A 297 11.01 31.23 3.95
CA ALA A 297 12.38 31.70 4.10
C ALA A 297 12.52 33.17 3.76
N SER A 298 13.52 33.83 4.34
CA SER A 298 14.03 35.16 4.03
C SER A 298 15.50 34.98 3.66
N GLY A 299 15.80 35.02 2.34
CA GLY A 299 17.12 34.65 1.84
C GLY A 299 17.46 33.18 2.14
N SER A 300 18.59 32.93 2.80
CA SER A 300 19.02 31.58 3.25
C SER A 300 18.52 31.22 4.68
N ARG A 301 17.89 32.17 5.37
CA ARG A 301 17.32 31.97 6.71
C ARG A 301 15.92 31.38 6.59
N VAL A 302 15.76 30.16 7.11
CA VAL A 302 14.45 29.47 7.13
C VAL A 302 13.71 29.85 8.41
N LEU A 303 12.51 30.40 8.23
CA LEU A 303 11.61 30.82 9.31
C LEU A 303 10.68 29.68 9.73
N TRP A 304 10.26 28.86 8.76
CA TRP A 304 9.33 27.77 9.01
C TRP A 304 9.50 26.62 8.00
N ILE A 305 9.45 25.41 8.51
CA ILE A 305 9.30 24.19 7.75
C ILE A 305 7.83 23.77 7.92
N ALA A 306 7.04 23.82 6.86
CA ALA A 306 5.59 23.61 6.94
C ALA A 306 5.25 22.28 7.61
N GLY A 307 4.42 22.34 8.67
CA GLY A 307 3.99 21.18 9.44
C GLY A 307 5.06 20.52 10.32
N VAL A 308 6.27 21.10 10.41
CA VAL A 308 7.39 20.48 11.14
C VAL A 308 7.91 21.35 12.27
N ARG A 309 8.45 22.52 11.94
CA ARG A 309 9.10 23.38 12.94
C ARG A 309 9.15 24.86 12.49
N MET A 310 8.95 25.74 13.47
CA MET A 310 9.21 27.18 13.36
C MET A 310 10.61 27.48 13.92
N ALA A 311 11.30 28.46 13.35
CA ALA A 311 12.56 28.97 13.88
C ALA A 311 12.32 29.69 15.22
N GLU A 312 13.23 29.51 16.18
CA GLU A 312 13.06 30.07 17.52
C GLU A 312 13.11 31.61 17.53
N ASP A 313 13.94 32.18 16.67
CA ASP A 313 14.13 33.64 16.54
C ASP A 313 12.98 34.37 15.83
N CYS A 314 11.97 33.65 15.37
CA CYS A 314 10.77 34.22 14.74
C CYS A 314 9.50 34.02 15.59
N LYS A 315 9.62 33.48 16.79
CA LYS A 315 8.49 33.34 17.71
C LYS A 315 8.04 34.68 18.26
N ILE A 316 6.74 34.84 18.43
CA ILE A 316 6.14 36.05 19.03
C ILE A 316 6.63 36.19 20.46
N THR A 317 7.08 37.38 20.80
CA THR A 317 7.54 37.80 22.12
C THR A 317 6.70 38.94 22.66
N LYS A 318 6.93 39.36 23.90
CA LYS A 318 6.28 40.53 24.50
C LYS A 318 6.66 41.85 23.80
N HIS A 319 7.68 41.86 22.97
CA HIS A 319 8.20 43.03 22.26
C HIS A 319 7.76 43.08 20.80
N THR A 320 7.10 42.03 20.29
CA THR A 320 6.58 41.99 18.91
C THR A 320 5.50 43.03 18.71
N ARG A 321 5.63 43.86 17.68
CA ARG A 321 4.65 44.89 17.28
C ARG A 321 3.78 44.42 16.12
N LEU A 322 4.37 43.73 15.15
CA LEU A 322 3.71 43.25 13.95
C LEU A 322 3.78 41.70 13.89
N VAL A 323 2.67 41.12 13.60
CA VAL A 323 2.53 39.66 13.46
C VAL A 323 2.32 39.31 11.99
N LEU A 324 3.08 38.35 11.50
CA LEU A 324 2.83 37.68 10.22
C LEU A 324 2.05 36.40 10.51
N GLU A 325 0.82 36.35 10.03
CA GLU A 325 0.05 35.09 10.00
C GLU A 325 0.22 34.39 8.66
N VAL A 326 0.56 33.12 8.69
CA VAL A 326 0.64 32.28 7.50
C VAL A 326 -0.35 31.12 7.65
N ARG A 327 -1.26 30.98 6.70
CA ARG A 327 -2.25 29.89 6.60
C ARG A 327 -1.91 29.00 5.41
N THR A 328 -1.69 27.73 5.65
CA THR A 328 -1.60 26.74 4.57
C THR A 328 -3.02 26.33 4.16
N VAL A 329 -3.35 26.49 2.90
CA VAL A 329 -4.60 25.98 2.33
C VAL A 329 -4.35 24.54 1.92
N GLN A 330 -5.09 23.60 2.52
CA GLN A 330 -5.04 22.17 2.17
C GLN A 330 -5.60 21.89 0.77
#